data_810da438a9fa1e6df5fbc632c0b8fced
#
_entry.id   810da438a9fa1e6df5fbc632c0b8fced
#
_cell.length_a   1.000
_cell.length_b   1.000
_cell.length_c   1.000
_cell.angle_alpha   90.00
_cell.angle_beta   90.00
_cell.angle_gamma   90.00
#
_symmetry.space_group_name_H-M   'P 1'
#
loop_
_entity.id
_entity.type
_entity.pdbx_description
1 polymer ?
#
loop_
_entity_poly.entity_id
_entity_poly.type
_entity_poly.pdbx_seq_one_letter_code
_entity_poly.pdbx_strand_id
1 'polypeptide(L)'
;MLTLEKFEEASEIVKKVTLETKLVYSDYFSAQTGNRVYLKPENLQFTGAYKLRGAYYKMSTLTDEERAKGLITASAGNHAQGVAYAAKCYGSKATIVMPTTTPLIKVNRTRGYGAEVVLHGDVYDEACAKAYELAEEHGYTFIHPFDDLTVATGQGTIAMEIFKELPLVDYILVPIGGGGLATGVSTLAKLLIERMKRTLSPGAGISSWRDMAQKP
;
A
#
# COMPACT_ATOMS: atom_id res chain seq x y z
N MET A 1 13.18 6.54 -8.79
CA MET A 1 12.16 7.55 -9.18
C MET A 1 10.84 6.83 -9.41
N LEU A 2 9.72 7.38 -8.97
CA LEU A 2 8.38 6.84 -9.22
C LEU A 2 7.94 7.20 -10.64
N THR A 3 7.63 6.20 -11.47
CA THR A 3 7.20 6.38 -12.86
C THR A 3 5.87 5.66 -13.09
N LEU A 4 5.13 6.06 -14.13
CA LEU A 4 3.86 5.44 -14.45
C LEU A 4 4.01 3.95 -14.77
N GLU A 5 5.05 3.58 -15.51
CA GLU A 5 5.35 2.19 -15.87
C GLU A 5 5.53 1.31 -14.62
N LYS A 6 6.21 1.82 -13.58
CA LYS A 6 6.38 1.10 -12.30
C LYS A 6 5.06 0.93 -11.56
N PHE A 7 4.16 1.90 -11.63
CA PHE A 7 2.83 1.76 -11.04
C PHE A 7 1.95 0.78 -11.82
N GLU A 8 2.06 0.77 -13.15
CA GLU A 8 1.37 -0.20 -14.01
C GLU A 8 1.86 -1.62 -13.73
N GLU A 9 3.18 -1.82 -13.66
CA GLU A 9 3.80 -3.10 -13.25
C GLU A 9 3.33 -3.52 -11.86
N ALA A 10 3.42 -2.62 -10.87
CA ALA A 10 2.98 -2.89 -9.51
C ALA A 10 1.50 -3.28 -9.45
N SER A 11 0.65 -2.62 -10.25
CA SER A 11 -0.78 -2.91 -10.32
C SER A 11 -1.03 -4.35 -10.79
N GLU A 12 -0.32 -4.81 -11.82
CA GLU A 12 -0.46 -6.20 -12.29
C GLU A 12 0.07 -7.23 -11.28
N ILE A 13 1.13 -6.88 -10.56
CA ILE A 13 1.73 -7.76 -9.55
C ILE A 13 0.81 -7.89 -8.32
N VAL A 14 0.30 -6.78 -7.78
CA VAL A 14 -0.49 -6.81 -6.55
C VAL A 14 -1.88 -7.43 -6.72
N LYS A 15 -2.45 -7.42 -7.93
CA LYS A 15 -3.71 -8.12 -8.25
C LYS A 15 -3.69 -9.60 -7.87
N LYS A 16 -2.53 -10.23 -7.82
CA LYS A 16 -2.38 -11.65 -7.46
C LYS A 16 -2.74 -11.93 -5.99
N VAL A 17 -2.70 -10.91 -5.14
CA VAL A 17 -2.82 -11.06 -3.68
C VAL A 17 -3.78 -10.06 -3.03
N THR A 18 -4.41 -9.22 -3.81
CA THR A 18 -5.35 -8.21 -3.30
C THR A 18 -6.76 -8.46 -3.80
N LEU A 19 -7.74 -8.04 -3.03
CA LEU A 19 -9.11 -7.91 -3.48
C LEU A 19 -9.28 -6.58 -4.22
N GLU A 20 -9.97 -6.59 -5.34
CA GLU A 20 -10.41 -5.36 -5.99
C GLU A 20 -11.55 -4.75 -5.15
N THR A 21 -11.17 -3.88 -4.22
CA THR A 21 -12.14 -3.18 -3.36
C THR A 21 -12.84 -2.10 -4.19
N LYS A 22 -14.06 -2.39 -4.62
CA LYS A 22 -14.84 -1.43 -5.43
C LYS A 22 -15.11 -0.14 -4.66
N LEU A 23 -15.25 0.97 -5.39
CA LEU A 23 -15.71 2.23 -4.81
C LEU A 23 -17.16 2.08 -4.33
N VAL A 24 -17.40 2.47 -3.09
CA VAL A 24 -18.72 2.42 -2.46
C VAL A 24 -19.25 3.85 -2.30
N TYR A 25 -20.36 4.17 -2.96
CA TYR A 25 -21.02 5.46 -2.75
C TYR A 25 -21.52 5.57 -1.32
N SER A 26 -21.31 6.70 -0.68
CA SER A 26 -21.75 6.98 0.67
C SER A 26 -22.86 8.02 0.68
N ASP A 27 -24.10 7.59 0.84
CA ASP A 27 -25.25 8.50 0.99
C ASP A 27 -25.07 9.45 2.16
N TYR A 28 -24.58 8.92 3.29
CA TYR A 28 -24.36 9.70 4.51
C TYR A 28 -23.39 10.85 4.28
N PHE A 29 -22.17 10.58 3.83
CA PHE A 29 -21.18 11.64 3.62
C PHE A 29 -21.56 12.54 2.44
N SER A 30 -22.23 12.03 1.42
CA SER A 30 -22.70 12.83 0.30
C SER A 30 -23.76 13.84 0.74
N ALA A 31 -24.71 13.43 1.57
CA ALA A 31 -25.71 14.33 2.14
C ALA A 31 -25.10 15.39 3.08
N GLN A 32 -24.10 15.00 3.90
CA GLN A 32 -23.44 15.91 4.83
C GLN A 32 -22.62 17.00 4.11
N THR A 33 -22.03 16.70 2.97
CA THR A 33 -21.06 17.59 2.29
C THR A 33 -21.63 18.29 1.06
N GLY A 34 -22.77 17.85 0.57
CA GLY A 34 -23.31 18.30 -0.73
C GLY A 34 -22.48 17.84 -1.95
N ASN A 35 -21.60 16.83 -1.77
CA ASN A 35 -20.74 16.28 -2.80
C ASN A 35 -21.09 14.81 -3.06
N ARG A 36 -20.58 14.24 -4.15
CA ARG A 36 -20.64 12.80 -4.40
C ARG A 36 -19.42 12.14 -3.74
N VAL A 37 -19.61 11.51 -2.59
CA VAL A 37 -18.54 10.88 -1.81
C VAL A 37 -18.52 9.38 -2.03
N TYR A 38 -17.36 8.86 -2.39
CA TYR A 38 -17.10 7.44 -2.55
C TYR A 38 -16.02 6.98 -1.56
N LEU A 39 -16.18 5.79 -1.02
CA LEU A 39 -15.21 5.17 -0.12
C LEU A 39 -14.45 4.08 -0.87
N LYS A 40 -13.12 4.03 -0.71
CA LYS A 40 -12.25 2.93 -1.14
C LYS A 40 -11.96 2.04 0.07
N PRO A 41 -12.70 0.94 0.28
CA PRO A 41 -12.69 0.20 1.54
C PRO A 41 -11.51 -0.77 1.64
N GLU A 42 -10.29 -0.27 1.75
CA GLU A 42 -9.06 -1.08 1.87
C GLU A 42 -8.99 -1.91 3.18
N ASN A 43 -9.88 -1.66 4.13
CA ASN A 43 -10.09 -2.53 5.29
C ASN A 43 -10.72 -3.89 4.94
N LEU A 44 -11.21 -4.06 3.73
CA LEU A 44 -11.72 -5.35 3.22
C LEU A 44 -10.63 -6.25 2.63
N GLN A 45 -9.38 -5.79 2.52
CA GLN A 45 -8.27 -6.62 2.10
C GLN A 45 -8.06 -7.83 3.03
N PHE A 46 -7.44 -8.90 2.53
CA PHE A 46 -7.18 -10.14 3.30
C PHE A 46 -6.52 -9.90 4.66
N THR A 47 -5.66 -8.89 4.75
CA THR A 47 -4.99 -8.51 6.00
C THR A 47 -5.71 -7.38 6.76
N GLY A 48 -6.90 -6.98 6.30
CA GLY A 48 -7.67 -5.90 6.89
C GLY A 48 -7.11 -4.49 6.61
N ALA A 49 -6.18 -4.35 5.66
CA ALA A 49 -5.59 -3.05 5.31
C ALA A 49 -4.82 -3.09 3.99
N TYR A 50 -4.62 -1.90 3.41
CA TYR A 50 -3.88 -1.69 2.16
C TYR A 50 -2.38 -2.06 2.22
N LYS A 51 -1.79 -2.19 3.41
CA LYS A 51 -0.34 -2.42 3.60
C LYS A 51 0.20 -3.64 2.87
N LEU A 52 -0.64 -4.63 2.59
CA LEU A 52 -0.31 -5.80 1.79
C LEU A 52 0.22 -5.41 0.40
N ARG A 53 -0.36 -4.41 -0.25
CA ARG A 53 0.01 -3.97 -1.60
C ARG A 53 1.50 -3.60 -1.69
N GLY A 54 1.95 -2.70 -0.81
CA GLY A 54 3.34 -2.26 -0.79
C GLY A 54 4.31 -3.35 -0.35
N ALA A 55 3.95 -4.15 0.65
CA ALA A 55 4.77 -5.26 1.11
C ALA A 55 4.99 -6.29 0.00
N TYR A 56 3.92 -6.69 -0.68
CA TYR A 56 3.98 -7.68 -1.75
C TYR A 56 4.76 -7.18 -2.96
N TYR A 57 4.52 -5.93 -3.40
CA TYR A 57 5.27 -5.35 -4.51
C TYR A 57 6.76 -5.20 -4.16
N LYS A 58 7.11 -4.76 -2.95
CA LYS A 58 8.51 -4.72 -2.51
C LYS A 58 9.16 -6.10 -2.60
N MET A 59 8.50 -7.13 -2.14
CA MET A 59 9.04 -8.50 -2.20
C MET A 59 9.20 -9.02 -3.63
N SER A 60 8.36 -8.58 -4.57
CA SER A 60 8.49 -8.95 -5.99
C SER A 60 9.76 -8.41 -6.65
N THR A 61 10.30 -7.31 -6.13
CA THR A 61 11.52 -6.68 -6.65
C THR A 61 12.81 -7.24 -6.05
N LEU A 62 12.71 -8.11 -5.06
CA LEU A 62 13.85 -8.77 -4.44
C LEU A 62 14.31 -9.97 -5.28
N THR A 63 15.60 -10.26 -5.24
CA THR A 63 16.16 -11.48 -5.81
C THR A 63 15.71 -12.72 -5.02
N ASP A 64 15.82 -13.90 -5.62
CA ASP A 64 15.53 -15.16 -4.94
C ASP A 64 16.44 -15.37 -3.73
N GLU A 65 17.70 -14.93 -3.82
CA GLU A 65 18.67 -14.99 -2.73
C GLU A 65 18.27 -14.10 -1.55
N GLU A 66 17.84 -12.86 -1.82
CA GLU A 66 17.36 -11.93 -0.78
C GLU A 66 16.12 -12.49 -0.09
N ARG A 67 15.18 -13.04 -0.86
CA ARG A 67 13.98 -13.69 -0.28
C ARG A 67 14.33 -14.94 0.52
N ALA A 68 15.29 -15.74 0.07
CA ALA A 68 15.70 -16.97 0.74
C ALA A 68 16.40 -16.73 2.08
N LYS A 69 17.16 -15.63 2.20
CA LYS A 69 17.78 -15.22 3.47
C LYS A 69 16.73 -14.93 4.54
N GLY A 70 15.61 -14.35 4.15
CA GLY A 70 14.49 -13.99 5.03
C GLY A 70 14.21 -12.49 5.02
N LEU A 71 13.03 -12.16 5.49
CA LEU A 71 12.48 -10.80 5.49
C LEU A 71 12.22 -10.37 6.91
N ILE A 72 12.44 -9.10 7.23
CA ILE A 72 12.21 -8.57 8.57
C ILE A 72 11.52 -7.21 8.53
N THR A 73 10.72 -6.92 9.52
CA THR A 73 10.19 -5.58 9.77
C THR A 73 9.88 -5.36 11.25
N ALA A 74 9.76 -4.10 11.64
CA ALA A 74 9.20 -3.71 12.94
C ALA A 74 7.80 -3.13 12.74
N SER A 75 6.80 -3.75 13.32
CA SER A 75 5.43 -3.21 13.31
C SER A 75 4.50 -4.03 14.20
N ALA A 76 3.69 -3.37 15.01
CA ALA A 76 2.63 -3.99 15.81
C ALA A 76 1.24 -3.94 15.15
N GLY A 77 1.16 -3.60 13.85
CA GLY A 77 -0.12 -3.31 13.19
C GLY A 77 -0.28 -3.90 11.80
N ASN A 78 -0.91 -3.12 10.93
CA ASN A 78 -1.28 -3.54 9.58
C ASN A 78 -0.09 -3.88 8.68
N HIS A 79 1.06 -3.23 8.89
CA HIS A 79 2.25 -3.55 8.11
C HIS A 79 2.82 -4.92 8.48
N ALA A 80 2.84 -5.27 9.76
CA ALA A 80 3.23 -6.59 10.24
C ALA A 80 2.46 -7.71 9.53
N GLN A 81 1.13 -7.59 9.49
CA GLN A 81 0.26 -8.55 8.82
C GLN A 81 0.46 -8.55 7.30
N GLY A 82 0.65 -7.37 6.69
CA GLY A 82 0.93 -7.23 5.26
C GLY A 82 2.23 -7.93 4.87
N VAL A 83 3.31 -7.74 5.64
CA VAL A 83 4.61 -8.40 5.40
C VAL A 83 4.50 -9.91 5.61
N ALA A 84 3.88 -10.35 6.72
CA ALA A 84 3.71 -11.77 7.01
C ALA A 84 2.93 -12.50 5.92
N TYR A 85 1.81 -11.93 5.47
CA TYR A 85 1.01 -12.51 4.40
C TYR A 85 1.74 -12.51 3.05
N ALA A 86 2.39 -11.41 2.69
CA ALA A 86 3.18 -11.31 1.46
C ALA A 86 4.33 -12.35 1.44
N ALA A 87 5.05 -12.48 2.55
CA ALA A 87 6.12 -13.48 2.69
C ALA A 87 5.59 -14.91 2.51
N LYS A 88 4.43 -15.22 3.13
CA LYS A 88 3.74 -16.51 2.92
C LYS A 88 3.46 -16.80 1.44
N CYS A 89 2.99 -15.80 0.69
CA CYS A 89 2.69 -15.94 -0.73
C CYS A 89 3.95 -16.21 -1.58
N TYR A 90 5.11 -15.69 -1.15
CA TYR A 90 6.41 -15.96 -1.80
C TYR A 90 7.13 -17.20 -1.25
N GLY A 91 6.57 -17.90 -0.26
CA GLY A 91 7.25 -19.01 0.40
C GLY A 91 8.50 -18.59 1.18
N SER A 92 8.60 -17.31 1.55
CA SER A 92 9.73 -16.72 2.26
C SER A 92 9.49 -16.70 3.77
N LYS A 93 10.57 -16.82 4.56
CA LYS A 93 10.50 -16.59 6.00
C LYS A 93 10.37 -15.11 6.30
N ALA A 94 9.53 -14.76 7.27
CA ALA A 94 9.41 -13.40 7.76
C ALA A 94 9.52 -13.36 9.29
N THR A 95 10.35 -12.45 9.79
CA THR A 95 10.49 -12.13 11.21
C THR A 95 9.87 -10.75 11.46
N ILE A 96 8.96 -10.67 12.40
CA ILE A 96 8.26 -9.42 12.74
C ILE A 96 8.60 -9.06 14.18
N VAL A 97 9.29 -7.95 14.37
CA VAL A 97 9.60 -7.44 15.71
C VAL A 97 8.48 -6.52 16.17
N MET A 98 7.96 -6.77 17.35
CA MET A 98 6.86 -6.02 17.96
C MET A 98 7.21 -5.62 19.38
N PRO A 99 6.75 -4.46 19.89
CA PRO A 99 6.82 -4.16 21.30
C PRO A 99 6.14 -5.22 22.17
N THR A 100 6.66 -5.44 23.37
CA THR A 100 6.09 -6.39 24.35
C THR A 100 4.66 -6.02 24.75
N THR A 101 4.32 -4.74 24.66
CA THR A 101 3.00 -4.17 24.93
C THR A 101 1.98 -4.46 23.81
N THR A 102 2.38 -5.11 22.72
CA THR A 102 1.49 -5.40 21.60
C THR A 102 0.35 -6.35 22.00
N PRO A 103 -0.91 -6.01 21.74
CA PRO A 103 -2.05 -6.88 22.05
C PRO A 103 -1.92 -8.27 21.43
N LEU A 104 -2.15 -9.33 22.21
CA LEU A 104 -2.02 -10.73 21.78
C LEU A 104 -2.78 -11.06 20.50
N ILE A 105 -3.93 -10.43 20.27
CA ILE A 105 -4.71 -10.65 19.05
C ILE A 105 -3.91 -10.26 17.79
N LYS A 106 -3.10 -9.20 17.85
CA LYS A 106 -2.25 -8.77 16.73
C LYS A 106 -1.06 -9.70 16.55
N VAL A 107 -0.44 -10.11 17.64
CA VAL A 107 0.65 -11.12 17.66
C VAL A 107 0.17 -12.42 17.00
N ASN A 108 -0.96 -12.94 17.47
CA ASN A 108 -1.51 -14.21 16.99
C ASN A 108 -1.95 -14.14 15.52
N ARG A 109 -2.53 -13.02 15.09
CA ARG A 109 -2.86 -12.83 13.66
C ARG A 109 -1.62 -12.87 12.77
N THR A 110 -0.54 -12.22 13.19
CA THR A 110 0.73 -12.21 12.44
C THR A 110 1.35 -13.60 12.38
N ARG A 111 1.37 -14.32 13.51
CA ARG A 111 1.80 -15.74 13.56
C ARG A 111 0.93 -16.64 12.68
N GLY A 112 -0.37 -16.37 12.61
CA GLY A 112 -1.31 -17.12 11.76
C GLY A 112 -0.99 -17.05 10.26
N TYR A 113 -0.26 -16.04 9.83
CA TYR A 113 0.28 -15.97 8.46
C TYR A 113 1.62 -16.69 8.28
N GLY A 114 2.15 -17.32 9.35
CA GLY A 114 3.39 -18.10 9.30
C GLY A 114 4.65 -17.30 9.61
N ALA A 115 4.53 -16.05 10.05
CA ALA A 115 5.68 -15.25 10.44
C ALA A 115 6.14 -15.60 11.86
N GLU A 116 7.46 -15.53 12.09
CA GLU A 116 8.05 -15.50 13.40
C GLU A 116 7.81 -14.13 14.04
N VAL A 117 7.37 -14.10 15.29
CA VAL A 117 7.18 -12.85 16.02
C VAL A 117 8.13 -12.78 17.20
N VAL A 118 9.00 -11.80 17.17
CA VAL A 118 9.94 -11.43 18.25
C VAL A 118 9.32 -10.27 19.02
N LEU A 119 9.11 -10.45 20.32
CA LEU A 119 8.66 -9.38 21.20
C LEU A 119 9.88 -8.74 21.85
N HIS A 120 10.08 -7.42 21.65
CA HIS A 120 11.23 -6.70 22.18
C HIS A 120 10.90 -5.24 22.44
N GLY A 121 11.34 -4.75 23.61
CA GLY A 121 11.12 -3.37 24.06
C GLY A 121 9.65 -3.06 24.35
N ASP A 122 9.40 -1.87 24.83
CA ASP A 122 8.07 -1.41 25.20
C ASP A 122 7.46 -0.46 24.16
N VAL A 123 8.32 0.15 23.31
CA VAL A 123 7.92 1.11 22.28
C VAL A 123 8.41 0.69 20.89
N TYR A 124 7.84 1.34 19.87
CA TYR A 124 8.16 1.05 18.48
C TYR A 124 9.65 1.20 18.16
N ASP A 125 10.31 2.24 18.69
CA ASP A 125 11.70 2.55 18.34
C ASP A 125 12.65 1.46 18.84
N GLU A 126 12.41 0.87 20.01
CA GLU A 126 13.16 -0.26 20.54
C GLU A 126 12.96 -1.52 19.71
N ALA A 127 11.72 -1.82 19.33
CA ALA A 127 11.42 -2.93 18.42
C ALA A 127 12.07 -2.71 17.04
N CYS A 128 12.10 -1.48 16.54
CA CYS A 128 12.72 -1.12 15.28
C CYS A 128 14.23 -1.28 15.31
N ALA A 129 14.89 -0.81 16.38
CA ALA A 129 16.33 -1.00 16.59
C ALA A 129 16.70 -2.49 16.61
N LYS A 130 15.93 -3.32 17.33
CA LYS A 130 16.12 -4.77 17.36
C LYS A 130 15.91 -5.42 16.00
N ALA A 131 14.96 -4.94 15.21
CA ALA A 131 14.75 -5.46 13.87
C ALA A 131 15.95 -5.15 12.94
N TYR A 132 16.56 -3.98 13.06
CA TYR A 132 17.79 -3.67 12.31
C TYR A 132 18.98 -4.51 12.76
N GLU A 133 19.16 -4.72 14.07
CA GLU A 133 20.19 -5.61 14.62
C GLU A 133 20.06 -7.03 14.04
N LEU A 134 18.86 -7.62 14.08
CA LEU A 134 18.60 -8.94 13.53
C LEU A 134 18.74 -8.98 11.99
N ALA A 135 18.41 -7.90 11.30
CA ALA A 135 18.62 -7.79 9.87
C ALA A 135 20.11 -7.88 9.51
N GLU A 136 20.98 -7.19 10.26
CA GLU A 136 22.42 -7.21 10.06
C GLU A 136 23.02 -8.58 10.44
N GLU A 137 22.63 -9.13 11.59
CA GLU A 137 23.14 -10.41 12.09
C GLU A 137 22.83 -11.58 11.16
N HIS A 138 21.61 -11.63 10.59
CA HIS A 138 21.15 -12.76 9.78
C HIS A 138 21.12 -12.47 8.27
N GLY A 139 21.43 -11.24 7.87
CA GLY A 139 21.35 -10.81 6.47
C GLY A 139 19.91 -10.72 5.94
N TYR A 140 18.94 -10.46 6.80
CA TYR A 140 17.54 -10.31 6.40
C TYR A 140 17.31 -9.03 5.63
N THR A 141 16.39 -9.06 4.64
CA THR A 141 15.97 -7.85 3.96
C THR A 141 14.89 -7.14 4.78
N PHE A 142 15.17 -5.88 5.16
CA PHE A 142 14.23 -5.05 5.90
C PHE A 142 13.12 -4.51 4.97
N ILE A 143 11.87 -4.75 5.32
CA ILE A 143 10.70 -4.24 4.59
C ILE A 143 10.13 -3.04 5.35
N HIS A 144 10.47 -1.83 4.88
CA HIS A 144 10.12 -0.59 5.56
C HIS A 144 8.61 -0.30 5.49
N PRO A 145 7.96 0.16 6.58
CA PRO A 145 6.51 0.36 6.63
C PRO A 145 5.99 1.53 5.78
N PHE A 146 6.84 2.50 5.41
CA PHE A 146 6.44 3.71 4.67
C PHE A 146 7.59 4.45 3.96
N ASP A 147 8.83 4.43 4.46
CA ASP A 147 9.98 5.15 3.89
C ASP A 147 10.76 4.25 2.92
N ASP A 148 10.07 3.80 1.88
CA ASP A 148 10.60 3.02 0.76
C ASP A 148 9.74 3.32 -0.47
N LEU A 149 10.36 3.85 -1.53
CA LEU A 149 9.65 4.23 -2.74
C LEU A 149 9.02 3.02 -3.46
N THR A 150 9.58 1.83 -3.33
CA THR A 150 8.99 0.61 -3.90
C THR A 150 7.73 0.23 -3.12
N VAL A 151 7.78 0.30 -1.78
CA VAL A 151 6.59 0.12 -0.95
C VAL A 151 5.53 1.16 -1.28
N ALA A 152 5.91 2.45 -1.40
CA ALA A 152 5.00 3.52 -1.78
C ALA A 152 4.38 3.28 -3.18
N THR A 153 5.13 2.74 -4.15
CA THR A 153 4.61 2.35 -5.47
C THR A 153 3.49 1.33 -5.34
N GLY A 154 3.70 0.27 -4.57
CA GLY A 154 2.67 -0.74 -4.30
C GLY A 154 1.41 -0.14 -3.67
N GLN A 155 1.56 0.77 -2.69
CA GLN A 155 0.42 1.47 -2.07
C GLN A 155 -0.31 2.37 -3.08
N GLY A 156 0.41 2.98 -4.00
CA GLY A 156 -0.15 3.86 -5.03
C GLY A 156 -1.07 3.15 -6.02
N THR A 157 -1.01 1.82 -6.13
CA THR A 157 -1.92 1.04 -7.00
C THR A 157 -3.40 1.24 -6.66
N ILE A 158 -3.69 1.71 -5.45
CA ILE A 158 -5.04 2.15 -5.04
C ILE A 158 -5.56 3.24 -5.98
N ALA A 159 -4.72 4.22 -6.33
CA ALA A 159 -5.11 5.27 -7.26
C ALA A 159 -5.39 4.73 -8.67
N MET A 160 -4.68 3.68 -9.13
CA MET A 160 -4.99 3.03 -10.41
C MET A 160 -6.43 2.49 -10.43
N GLU A 161 -6.85 1.84 -9.34
CA GLU A 161 -8.20 1.32 -9.20
C GLU A 161 -9.24 2.44 -9.09
N ILE A 162 -8.93 3.53 -8.35
CA ILE A 162 -9.82 4.69 -8.24
C ILE A 162 -10.05 5.35 -9.60
N PHE A 163 -8.99 5.64 -10.36
CA PHE A 163 -9.11 6.29 -11.67
C PHE A 163 -9.74 5.38 -12.73
N LYS A 164 -9.67 4.05 -12.57
CA LYS A 164 -10.38 3.11 -13.42
C LYS A 164 -11.90 3.18 -13.23
N GLU A 165 -12.37 3.36 -12.01
CA GLU A 165 -13.80 3.43 -11.68
C GLU A 165 -14.35 4.86 -11.72
N LEU A 166 -13.54 5.85 -11.41
CA LEU A 166 -13.91 7.27 -11.33
C LEU A 166 -12.82 8.15 -11.99
N PRO A 167 -12.73 8.15 -13.34
CA PRO A 167 -11.66 8.84 -14.06
C PRO A 167 -11.60 10.35 -13.83
N LEU A 168 -12.73 10.96 -13.46
CA LEU A 168 -12.88 12.42 -13.27
C LEU A 168 -13.09 12.77 -11.79
N VAL A 169 -12.43 12.04 -10.88
CA VAL A 169 -12.45 12.39 -9.46
C VAL A 169 -11.82 13.77 -9.24
N ASP A 170 -12.54 14.65 -8.53
CA ASP A 170 -12.04 16.00 -8.23
C ASP A 170 -11.05 15.99 -7.05
N TYR A 171 -11.33 15.18 -6.02
CA TYR A 171 -10.55 15.12 -4.79
C TYR A 171 -10.36 13.67 -4.32
N ILE A 172 -9.17 13.35 -3.87
CA ILE A 172 -8.87 12.08 -3.19
C ILE A 172 -8.37 12.41 -1.79
N LEU A 173 -9.14 12.03 -0.78
CA LEU A 173 -8.77 12.19 0.62
C LEU A 173 -7.95 10.99 1.07
N VAL A 174 -6.72 11.22 1.47
CA VAL A 174 -5.77 10.17 1.87
C VAL A 174 -5.31 10.42 3.29
N PRO A 175 -5.46 9.46 4.22
CA PRO A 175 -4.91 9.60 5.57
C PRO A 175 -3.38 9.58 5.53
N ILE A 176 -2.73 10.46 6.27
CA ILE A 176 -1.27 10.59 6.31
C ILE A 176 -0.77 10.23 7.71
N GLY A 177 0.02 9.15 7.79
CA GLY A 177 0.88 8.84 8.91
C GLY A 177 2.34 9.02 8.47
N GLY A 178 3.08 7.93 8.25
CA GLY A 178 4.46 7.97 7.73
C GLY A 178 4.61 8.36 6.25
N GLY A 179 3.54 8.74 5.56
CA GLY A 179 3.59 9.34 4.21
C GLY A 179 3.56 8.36 3.02
N GLY A 180 3.93 7.09 3.17
CA GLY A 180 4.07 6.17 2.05
C GLY A 180 2.81 5.97 1.20
N LEU A 181 1.61 5.91 1.82
CA LEU A 181 0.35 5.87 1.08
C LEU A 181 0.11 7.17 0.30
N ALA A 182 0.25 8.31 0.97
CA ALA A 182 0.03 9.61 0.35
C ALA A 182 1.01 9.84 -0.81
N THR A 183 2.28 9.50 -0.65
CA THR A 183 3.31 9.56 -1.70
C THR A 183 2.91 8.72 -2.91
N GLY A 184 2.53 7.46 -2.70
CA GLY A 184 2.14 6.57 -3.79
C GLY A 184 0.90 7.06 -4.54
N VAL A 185 -0.19 7.35 -3.80
CA VAL A 185 -1.47 7.77 -4.37
C VAL A 185 -1.34 9.11 -5.10
N SER A 186 -0.73 10.13 -4.46
CA SER A 186 -0.63 11.47 -5.06
C SER A 186 0.29 11.49 -6.28
N THR A 187 1.40 10.74 -6.24
CA THR A 187 2.32 10.66 -7.38
C THR A 187 1.64 10.00 -8.57
N LEU A 188 0.97 8.85 -8.36
CA LEU A 188 0.26 8.18 -9.45
C LEU A 188 -0.89 9.03 -9.99
N ALA A 189 -1.68 9.66 -9.12
CA ALA A 189 -2.76 10.55 -9.55
C ALA A 189 -2.23 11.67 -10.46
N LYS A 190 -1.12 12.31 -10.07
CA LYS A 190 -0.47 13.34 -10.89
C LYS A 190 -0.02 12.79 -12.26
N LEU A 191 0.65 11.64 -12.28
CA LEU A 191 1.12 11.01 -13.53
C LEU A 191 -0.04 10.66 -14.47
N LEU A 192 -1.13 10.13 -13.94
CA LEU A 192 -2.32 9.81 -14.73
C LEU A 192 -2.96 11.07 -15.31
N ILE A 193 -3.13 12.13 -14.53
CA ILE A 193 -3.67 13.40 -14.98
C ILE A 193 -2.78 14.02 -16.07
N GLU A 194 -1.46 13.98 -15.92
CA GLU A 194 -0.53 14.47 -16.94
C GLU A 194 -0.59 13.65 -18.24
N ARG A 195 -0.69 12.31 -18.15
CA ARG A 195 -0.89 11.44 -19.32
C ARG A 195 -2.18 11.77 -20.03
N MET A 196 -3.27 11.88 -19.29
CA MET A 196 -4.57 12.25 -19.83
C MET A 196 -4.53 13.61 -20.56
N LYS A 197 -3.88 14.63 -19.99
CA LYS A 197 -3.70 15.94 -20.64
C LYS A 197 -2.91 15.87 -21.96
N ARG A 198 -1.93 14.98 -22.07
CA ARG A 198 -1.12 14.82 -23.29
C ARG A 198 -1.89 14.10 -24.39
N THR A 199 -2.80 13.19 -24.05
CA THR A 199 -3.59 12.42 -25.01
C THR A 199 -4.70 13.26 -25.64
N LEU A 200 -5.15 14.30 -24.96
CA LEU A 200 -6.08 15.28 -25.50
C LEU A 200 -5.31 16.34 -26.24
N SER A 201 -5.63 16.55 -27.51
CA SER A 201 -4.98 17.49 -28.44
C SER A 201 -4.49 18.79 -27.81
N PRO A 202 -3.31 19.32 -28.25
CA PRO A 202 -2.85 20.64 -27.84
C PRO A 202 -3.91 21.70 -28.17
N GLY A 203 -4.59 22.23 -27.17
CA GLY A 203 -5.66 23.24 -27.33
C GLY A 203 -6.95 22.95 -26.59
N ALA A 204 -7.19 21.74 -26.14
CA ALA A 204 -8.32 21.43 -25.26
C ALA A 204 -7.98 21.88 -23.83
N GLY A 205 -8.53 23.00 -23.41
CA GLY A 205 -8.40 23.49 -22.03
C GLY A 205 -9.05 22.55 -21.01
N ILE A 206 -8.73 22.75 -19.73
CA ILE A 206 -9.29 21.92 -18.61
C ILE A 206 -10.83 21.92 -18.61
N SER A 207 -11.48 22.96 -19.17
CA SER A 207 -12.92 23.03 -19.38
C SER A 207 -13.48 21.91 -20.30
N SER A 208 -12.71 21.46 -21.30
CA SER A 208 -13.14 20.43 -22.23
C SER A 208 -13.25 19.01 -21.63
N TRP A 209 -12.62 18.78 -20.47
CA TRP A 209 -12.70 17.51 -19.73
C TRP A 209 -14.06 17.29 -19.09
N ARG A 210 -14.61 18.37 -18.51
CA ARG A 210 -15.94 18.33 -17.87
C ARG A 210 -17.04 18.14 -18.92
N ASP A 211 -16.84 18.73 -20.10
CA ASP A 211 -17.82 18.67 -21.20
C ASP A 211 -17.88 17.27 -21.86
N MET A 212 -16.75 16.54 -21.92
CA MET A 212 -16.72 15.18 -22.46
C MET A 212 -17.33 14.12 -21.52
N ALA A 213 -17.23 14.35 -20.20
CA ALA A 213 -17.77 13.44 -19.19
C ALA A 213 -19.30 13.55 -19.04
N GLN A 214 -19.92 14.58 -19.58
CA GLN A 214 -21.37 14.83 -19.51
C GLN A 214 -22.14 14.34 -20.76
N LYS A 215 -21.46 13.73 -21.73
CA LYS A 215 -22.17 13.11 -22.86
C LYS A 215 -22.64 11.71 -22.48
N PRO A 216 -23.94 11.40 -22.65
CA PRO A 216 -24.55 10.12 -22.30
C PRO A 216 -23.96 8.94 -23.06
#